data_19bb8f15cb0cca1911f03886478bb140
#
_entry.id   19bb8f15cb0cca1911f03886478bb140
#
_cell.length_a   1.000
_cell.length_b   1.000
_cell.length_c   1.000
_cell.angle_alpha   90.00
_cell.angle_beta   90.00
_cell.angle_gamma   90.00
#
_symmetry.space_group_name_H-M   'P 1'
#
loop_
_entity.id
_entity.type
_entity.pdbx_description
1 polymer ?
#
loop_
_entity_poly.entity_id
_entity_poly.type
_entity_poly.pdbx_seq_one_letter_code
_entity_poly.pdbx_strand_id
1 'polypeptide(L)'
;MSAATRPGAIRLEDLANPVFPEAAAPMREGLAGYGAVLQLTPEALLQAATERTGLDSWGDNGFRERLDVLCESLVAEAGLSGVGRAMAFEQLVGHLVNRLRLEDLIAANPEVESVEIERPIIICGLPRTGTTHLHNLIAADPALRYLPYWESMEPVATPGEPDPQARRDRCAVGLDLINTSMPEFKRMHDMTVDHAHEEIQLLGNDISGMLFECSYYLPTFAQHYKAHDQTASYAYMKRTLQALQWLRGGTRWVLKSPQHLEQFPALYATFPDATFVVTHRDPVEVTRSMATMISYAARMACDQPDPVKISKYWLDRADDLLTGCLRDRDVLPAAQSVDVRFEDFMADEDGTVAAIYELAGQPLDTRAKDAMTQFCVEHPRGRYGAVDYQPADLGLDADEVANRLRAYRNQFVDD
;
A
#
# COMPACT_ATOMS: atom_id res chain seq x y z
N MET A 1 20.38 14.52 -26.75
CA MET A 1 20.50 13.27 -25.99
C MET A 1 19.68 12.21 -26.69
N SER A 2 20.28 11.07 -27.07
CA SER A 2 19.57 9.96 -27.74
C SER A 2 18.44 9.49 -26.82
N ALA A 3 17.20 9.41 -27.33
CA ALA A 3 16.10 8.82 -26.62
C ALA A 3 16.48 7.37 -26.30
N ALA A 4 16.70 7.06 -25.02
CA ALA A 4 16.92 5.69 -24.61
C ALA A 4 15.70 4.87 -25.04
N THR A 5 15.93 3.86 -25.87
CA THR A 5 14.87 2.95 -26.33
C THR A 5 14.22 2.32 -25.09
N ARG A 6 12.90 2.51 -24.92
CA ARG A 6 12.15 1.87 -23.82
C ARG A 6 12.33 0.37 -23.90
N PRO A 7 12.59 -0.32 -22.78
CA PRO A 7 12.64 -1.77 -22.76
C PRO A 7 11.31 -2.37 -23.26
N GLY A 8 11.38 -3.46 -24.01
CA GLY A 8 10.20 -4.16 -24.52
C GLY A 8 9.36 -4.79 -23.40
N ALA A 9 8.17 -5.28 -23.76
CA ALA A 9 7.35 -6.09 -22.87
C ALA A 9 8.01 -7.46 -22.65
N ILE A 10 7.86 -8.01 -21.45
CA ILE A 10 8.31 -9.35 -21.09
C ILE A 10 7.15 -10.19 -20.59
N ARG A 11 7.26 -11.51 -20.73
CA ARG A 11 6.39 -12.48 -20.05
C ARG A 11 7.09 -13.02 -18.80
N LEU A 12 6.32 -13.18 -17.72
CA LEU A 12 6.78 -13.82 -16.48
C LEU A 12 6.41 -15.32 -16.55
N GLU A 13 7.40 -16.17 -16.80
CA GLU A 13 7.18 -17.61 -17.04
C GLU A 13 7.38 -18.46 -15.76
N ASP A 14 7.88 -17.85 -14.69
CA ASP A 14 8.32 -18.51 -13.46
C ASP A 14 7.42 -18.22 -12.24
N LEU A 15 6.14 -17.89 -12.45
CA LEU A 15 5.22 -17.53 -11.37
C LEU A 15 5.00 -18.69 -10.37
N ALA A 16 4.88 -19.93 -10.85
CA ALA A 16 4.67 -21.11 -10.01
C ALA A 16 5.99 -21.74 -9.51
N ASN A 17 7.09 -21.52 -10.23
CA ASN A 17 8.39 -22.08 -9.91
C ASN A 17 9.45 -20.97 -9.97
N PRO A 18 9.54 -20.13 -8.92
CA PRO A 18 10.37 -18.94 -8.94
C PRO A 18 11.85 -19.23 -9.19
N VAL A 19 12.43 -18.47 -10.12
CA VAL A 19 13.88 -18.47 -10.37
C VAL A 19 14.43 -17.16 -9.82
N PHE A 20 15.38 -17.25 -8.89
CA PHE A 20 16.01 -16.08 -8.29
C PHE A 20 17.36 -15.80 -8.95
N PRO A 21 17.73 -14.53 -9.13
CA PRO A 21 19.08 -14.17 -9.54
C PRO A 21 20.12 -14.72 -8.55
N GLU A 22 21.28 -15.12 -9.07
CA GLU A 22 22.40 -15.64 -8.25
C GLU A 22 22.82 -14.64 -7.16
N ALA A 23 22.77 -13.35 -7.45
CA ALA A 23 23.06 -12.28 -6.50
C ALA A 23 22.15 -12.26 -5.26
N ALA A 24 20.94 -12.83 -5.34
CA ALA A 24 20.02 -12.91 -4.22
C ALA A 24 20.33 -14.09 -3.26
N ALA A 25 21.12 -15.08 -3.70
CA ALA A 25 21.32 -16.33 -2.96
C ALA A 25 21.88 -16.13 -1.54
N PRO A 26 22.98 -15.37 -1.31
CA PRO A 26 23.56 -15.25 0.04
C PRO A 26 22.58 -14.63 1.05
N MET A 27 21.83 -13.60 0.64
CA MET A 27 20.86 -12.91 1.49
C MET A 27 19.67 -13.82 1.79
N ARG A 28 19.15 -14.54 0.78
CA ARG A 28 18.06 -15.49 0.93
C ARG A 28 18.44 -16.67 1.84
N GLU A 29 19.63 -17.21 1.73
CA GLU A 29 20.13 -18.28 2.62
C GLU A 29 20.22 -17.79 4.06
N GLY A 30 20.76 -16.59 4.30
CA GLY A 30 20.79 -15.97 5.62
C GLY A 30 19.39 -15.79 6.24
N LEU A 31 18.46 -15.23 5.46
CA LEU A 31 17.07 -15.06 5.89
C LEU A 31 16.36 -16.41 6.13
N ALA A 32 16.59 -17.42 5.30
CA ALA A 32 15.99 -18.74 5.48
C ALA A 32 16.47 -19.40 6.77
N GLY A 33 17.79 -19.31 7.06
CA GLY A 33 18.37 -19.80 8.33
C GLY A 33 17.80 -19.07 9.55
N TYR A 34 17.66 -17.75 9.47
CA TYR A 34 17.04 -16.96 10.52
C TYR A 34 15.55 -17.33 10.71
N GLY A 35 14.79 -17.40 9.63
CA GLY A 35 13.37 -17.75 9.69
C GLY A 35 13.08 -19.13 10.23
N ALA A 36 14.01 -20.09 10.09
CA ALA A 36 13.84 -21.45 10.59
C ALA A 36 13.70 -21.54 12.12
N VAL A 37 14.24 -20.57 12.87
CA VAL A 37 14.21 -20.52 14.34
C VAL A 37 13.15 -19.59 14.90
N LEU A 38 12.48 -18.78 14.06
CA LEU A 38 11.48 -17.81 14.49
C LEU A 38 10.12 -18.46 14.73
N GLN A 39 9.43 -17.98 15.75
CA GLN A 39 8.05 -18.35 16.07
C GLN A 39 7.12 -17.20 15.72
N LEU A 40 6.15 -17.49 14.83
CA LEU A 40 5.09 -16.54 14.48
C LEU A 40 3.91 -16.71 15.43
N THR A 41 4.14 -16.38 16.71
CA THR A 41 3.08 -16.31 17.73
C THR A 41 2.97 -14.90 18.28
N PRO A 42 1.79 -14.47 18.73
CA PRO A 42 1.60 -13.14 19.31
C PRO A 42 2.60 -12.85 20.43
N GLU A 43 2.86 -13.81 21.33
CA GLU A 43 3.77 -13.66 22.45
C GLU A 43 5.20 -13.38 21.98
N ALA A 44 5.71 -14.17 21.00
CA ALA A 44 7.05 -14.01 20.48
C ALA A 44 7.24 -12.64 19.77
N LEU A 45 6.22 -12.21 19.02
CA LEU A 45 6.24 -10.92 18.31
C LEU A 45 6.20 -9.73 19.28
N LEU A 46 5.31 -9.77 20.28
CA LEU A 46 5.19 -8.74 21.32
C LEU A 46 6.47 -8.65 22.15
N GLN A 47 7.03 -9.80 22.54
CA GLN A 47 8.29 -9.88 23.26
C GLN A 47 9.43 -9.25 22.44
N ALA A 48 9.58 -9.63 21.18
CA ALA A 48 10.62 -9.09 20.31
C ALA A 48 10.51 -7.56 20.13
N ALA A 49 9.27 -7.03 20.00
CA ALA A 49 9.06 -5.59 19.90
C ALA A 49 9.42 -4.86 21.21
N THR A 50 9.04 -5.41 22.36
CA THR A 50 9.40 -4.90 23.69
C THR A 50 10.92 -4.92 23.90
N GLU A 51 11.59 -6.02 23.54
CA GLU A 51 13.07 -6.13 23.67
C GLU A 51 13.81 -5.11 22.78
N ARG A 52 13.27 -4.84 21.56
CA ARG A 52 13.87 -3.85 20.62
C ARG A 52 13.72 -2.41 21.09
N THR A 53 12.66 -2.11 21.82
CA THR A 53 12.31 -0.73 22.19
C THR A 53 12.57 -0.41 23.65
N GLY A 54 12.52 -1.41 24.53
CA GLY A 54 12.47 -1.22 25.98
C GLY A 54 11.13 -0.67 26.48
N LEU A 55 10.12 -0.60 25.59
CA LEU A 55 8.78 -0.05 25.87
C LEU A 55 7.77 -1.18 26.02
N ASP A 56 6.71 -0.95 26.82
CA ASP A 56 5.66 -1.94 27.08
C ASP A 56 4.24 -1.33 27.09
N SER A 57 4.12 -0.02 26.82
CA SER A 57 2.84 0.66 26.72
C SER A 57 2.28 0.57 25.30
N TRP A 58 1.25 -0.24 25.12
CA TRP A 58 0.67 -0.55 23.80
C TRP A 58 -0.50 0.35 23.40
N GLY A 59 -0.94 1.26 24.28
CA GLY A 59 -2.20 2.00 24.11
C GLY A 59 -3.42 1.10 24.17
N ASP A 60 -4.38 1.29 23.25
CA ASP A 60 -5.55 0.41 23.14
C ASP A 60 -5.15 -1.01 22.73
N ASN A 61 -5.82 -2.01 23.34
CA ASN A 61 -5.49 -3.43 23.15
C ASN A 61 -6.28 -4.13 22.04
N GLY A 62 -7.14 -3.43 21.30
CA GLY A 62 -7.97 -4.01 20.25
C GLY A 62 -7.17 -4.67 19.10
N PHE A 63 -5.92 -4.25 18.89
CA PHE A 63 -5.03 -4.88 17.91
C PHE A 63 -4.64 -6.33 18.23
N ARG A 64 -4.74 -6.76 19.51
CA ARG A 64 -4.28 -8.10 19.95
C ARG A 64 -5.10 -9.23 19.33
N GLU A 65 -6.42 -9.09 19.30
CA GLU A 65 -7.29 -10.05 18.63
C GLU A 65 -6.95 -10.18 17.15
N ARG A 66 -6.70 -9.05 16.48
CA ARG A 66 -6.27 -9.05 15.07
C ARG A 66 -4.89 -9.70 14.88
N LEU A 67 -3.98 -9.51 15.84
CA LEU A 67 -2.67 -10.16 15.82
C LEU A 67 -2.79 -11.66 16.00
N ASP A 68 -3.67 -12.13 16.88
CA ASP A 68 -3.94 -13.57 17.09
C ASP A 68 -4.40 -14.20 15.77
N VAL A 69 -5.45 -13.65 15.15
CA VAL A 69 -5.99 -14.14 13.86
C VAL A 69 -4.96 -14.07 12.74
N LEU A 70 -4.16 -13.00 12.68
CA LEU A 70 -3.11 -12.87 11.67
C LEU A 70 -2.01 -13.93 11.82
N CYS A 71 -1.56 -14.20 13.06
CA CYS A 71 -0.59 -15.24 13.33
C CYS A 71 -1.12 -16.64 12.97
N GLU A 72 -2.36 -16.94 13.34
CA GLU A 72 -3.02 -18.20 12.97
C GLU A 72 -3.09 -18.36 11.44
N SER A 73 -3.53 -17.32 10.72
CA SER A 73 -3.63 -17.35 9.27
C SER A 73 -2.26 -17.49 8.59
N LEU A 74 -1.24 -16.78 9.06
CA LEU A 74 0.13 -16.90 8.56
C LEU A 74 0.69 -18.33 8.70
N VAL A 75 0.48 -18.95 9.84
CA VAL A 75 0.97 -20.32 10.12
C VAL A 75 0.20 -21.36 9.34
N ALA A 76 -1.13 -21.22 9.23
CA ALA A 76 -1.99 -22.26 8.66
C ALA A 76 -2.14 -22.16 7.13
N GLU A 77 -2.08 -20.96 6.54
CA GLU A 77 -2.57 -20.70 5.19
C GLU A 77 -1.50 -20.20 4.22
N ALA A 78 -0.52 -19.40 4.70
CA ALA A 78 0.40 -18.67 3.84
C ALA A 78 1.49 -19.56 3.20
N GLY A 79 1.71 -20.79 3.68
CA GLY A 79 2.71 -21.69 3.11
C GLY A 79 4.14 -21.14 3.17
N LEU A 80 4.49 -20.44 4.24
CA LEU A 80 5.73 -19.68 4.36
C LEU A 80 6.98 -20.52 4.21
N SER A 81 7.88 -20.13 3.32
CA SER A 81 9.27 -20.55 3.29
C SER A 81 10.04 -20.04 4.51
N GLY A 82 11.29 -20.46 4.70
CA GLY A 82 12.16 -19.86 5.71
C GLY A 82 12.35 -18.34 5.50
N VAL A 83 12.52 -17.90 4.25
CA VAL A 83 12.58 -16.49 3.89
C VAL A 83 11.26 -15.77 4.23
N GLY A 84 10.14 -16.34 3.80
CA GLY A 84 8.81 -15.79 4.07
C GLY A 84 8.52 -15.66 5.57
N ARG A 85 8.94 -16.64 6.37
CA ARG A 85 8.81 -16.59 7.84
C ARG A 85 9.63 -15.47 8.45
N ALA A 86 10.88 -15.28 8.00
CA ALA A 86 11.72 -14.17 8.45
C ALA A 86 11.08 -12.83 8.08
N MET A 87 10.62 -12.67 6.85
CA MET A 87 9.97 -11.43 6.38
C MET A 87 8.68 -11.14 7.15
N ALA A 88 7.82 -12.15 7.39
CA ALA A 88 6.60 -11.97 8.16
C ALA A 88 6.90 -11.55 9.62
N PHE A 89 7.87 -12.21 10.25
CA PHE A 89 8.30 -11.85 11.60
C PHE A 89 8.80 -10.41 11.68
N GLU A 90 9.72 -10.02 10.79
CA GLU A 90 10.30 -8.67 10.79
C GLU A 90 9.27 -7.60 10.46
N GLN A 91 8.36 -7.86 9.52
CA GLN A 91 7.26 -6.95 9.20
C GLN A 91 6.35 -6.72 10.41
N LEU A 92 5.89 -7.79 11.07
CA LEU A 92 5.00 -7.67 12.22
C LEU A 92 5.69 -7.03 13.42
N VAL A 93 6.93 -7.43 13.73
CA VAL A 93 7.70 -6.78 14.80
C VAL A 93 7.94 -5.32 14.46
N GLY A 94 8.20 -4.95 13.20
CA GLY A 94 8.33 -3.57 12.77
C GLY A 94 7.07 -2.74 13.06
N HIS A 95 5.89 -3.26 12.74
CA HIS A 95 4.62 -2.59 13.06
C HIS A 95 4.39 -2.44 14.56
N LEU A 96 4.71 -3.47 15.35
CA LEU A 96 4.59 -3.44 16.80
C LEU A 96 5.59 -2.47 17.45
N VAL A 97 6.82 -2.38 16.93
CA VAL A 97 7.80 -1.38 17.32
C VAL A 97 7.31 0.04 17.03
N ASN A 98 6.74 0.25 15.84
CA ASN A 98 6.16 1.54 15.47
C ASN A 98 5.02 1.93 16.41
N ARG A 99 4.16 0.96 16.78
CA ARG A 99 3.09 1.18 17.75
C ARG A 99 3.64 1.62 19.09
N LEU A 100 4.59 0.89 19.66
CA LEU A 100 5.21 1.24 20.96
C LEU A 100 5.84 2.63 20.96
N ARG A 101 6.57 2.97 19.90
CA ARG A 101 7.22 4.30 19.77
C ARG A 101 6.18 5.41 19.59
N LEU A 102 5.09 5.16 18.87
CA LEU A 102 4.02 6.13 18.69
C LEU A 102 3.32 6.42 20.02
N GLU A 103 2.97 5.38 20.77
CA GLU A 103 2.30 5.54 22.07
C GLU A 103 3.22 6.25 23.09
N ASP A 104 4.51 5.93 23.11
CA ASP A 104 5.50 6.61 23.96
C ASP A 104 5.66 8.08 23.56
N LEU A 105 5.75 8.38 22.26
CA LEU A 105 5.80 9.75 21.75
C LEU A 105 4.59 10.58 22.18
N ILE A 106 3.38 10.03 22.02
CA ILE A 106 2.13 10.72 22.37
C ILE A 106 2.00 10.89 23.89
N ALA A 107 2.38 9.88 24.68
CA ALA A 107 2.38 9.97 26.13
C ALA A 107 3.32 11.06 26.64
N ALA A 108 4.48 11.22 25.99
CA ALA A 108 5.44 12.28 26.33
C ALA A 108 5.03 13.67 25.81
N ASN A 109 4.19 13.73 24.75
CA ASN A 109 3.80 14.97 24.06
C ASN A 109 2.29 14.93 23.71
N PRO A 110 1.39 15.11 24.72
CA PRO A 110 -0.06 15.00 24.49
C PRO A 110 -0.62 15.99 23.45
N GLU A 111 0.07 17.10 23.19
CA GLU A 111 -0.30 18.08 22.17
C GLU A 111 -0.28 17.51 20.74
N VAL A 112 0.35 16.36 20.50
CA VAL A 112 0.30 15.64 19.21
C VAL A 112 -1.14 15.35 18.81
N GLU A 113 -1.99 14.96 19.75
CA GLU A 113 -3.41 14.66 19.48
C GLU A 113 -4.24 15.91 19.16
N SER A 114 -3.72 17.10 19.41
CA SER A 114 -4.34 18.37 19.03
C SER A 114 -3.93 18.87 17.64
N VAL A 115 -3.03 18.17 16.96
CA VAL A 115 -2.64 18.51 15.59
C VAL A 115 -3.80 18.20 14.65
N GLU A 116 -4.26 19.21 13.93
CA GLU A 116 -5.33 19.05 12.95
C GLU A 116 -4.78 18.55 11.60
N ILE A 117 -5.39 17.50 11.08
CA ILE A 117 -5.18 17.04 9.69
C ILE A 117 -6.27 17.69 8.84
N GLU A 118 -5.92 18.82 8.21
CA GLU A 118 -6.89 19.66 7.54
C GLU A 118 -7.06 19.32 6.07
N ARG A 119 -8.30 19.07 5.66
CA ARG A 119 -8.73 18.96 4.26
C ARG A 119 -7.78 18.11 3.39
N PRO A 120 -7.40 16.88 3.80
CA PRO A 120 -6.48 16.06 3.00
C PRO A 120 -7.08 15.74 1.63
N ILE A 121 -6.22 15.55 0.62
CA ILE A 121 -6.64 14.98 -0.67
C ILE A 121 -6.39 13.48 -0.60
N ILE A 122 -7.43 12.67 -0.72
CA ILE A 122 -7.36 11.22 -0.55
C ILE A 122 -7.76 10.51 -1.84
N ILE A 123 -6.82 9.76 -2.41
CA ILE A 123 -7.02 9.00 -3.64
C ILE A 123 -7.45 7.57 -3.27
N CYS A 124 -8.60 7.15 -3.78
CA CYS A 124 -9.19 5.84 -3.57
C CYS A 124 -9.30 5.11 -4.91
N GLY A 125 -8.75 3.91 -5.03
CA GLY A 125 -8.87 3.15 -6.27
C GLY A 125 -8.05 1.87 -6.23
N LEU A 126 -8.47 0.88 -7.00
CA LEU A 126 -7.71 -0.37 -7.13
C LEU A 126 -6.27 -0.09 -7.60
N PRO A 127 -5.32 -0.95 -7.24
CA PRO A 127 -4.02 -0.94 -7.90
C PRO A 127 -4.20 -1.01 -9.41
N ARG A 128 -3.33 -0.36 -10.20
CA ARG A 128 -3.38 -0.35 -11.69
C ARG A 128 -4.46 0.53 -12.33
N THR A 129 -5.17 1.33 -11.55
CA THR A 129 -6.10 2.36 -12.07
C THR A 129 -5.45 3.74 -12.26
N GLY A 130 -4.11 3.82 -12.28
CA GLY A 130 -3.37 5.09 -12.40
C GLY A 130 -3.13 5.80 -11.08
N THR A 131 -3.64 5.28 -9.95
CA THR A 131 -3.54 5.89 -8.61
C THR A 131 -2.11 6.27 -8.21
N THR A 132 -1.13 5.39 -8.46
CA THR A 132 0.27 5.65 -8.09
C THR A 132 0.86 6.82 -8.87
N HIS A 133 0.54 6.94 -10.17
CA HIS A 133 1.00 8.06 -10.98
C HIS A 133 0.34 9.36 -10.52
N LEU A 134 -0.98 9.36 -10.36
CA LEU A 134 -1.72 10.52 -9.87
C LEU A 134 -1.24 10.95 -8.47
N HIS A 135 -1.02 10.00 -7.56
CA HIS A 135 -0.51 10.28 -6.21
C HIS A 135 0.85 10.96 -6.25
N ASN A 136 1.81 10.38 -6.96
CA ASN A 136 3.16 10.98 -7.05
C ASN A 136 3.15 12.31 -7.80
N LEU A 137 2.29 12.47 -8.79
CA LEU A 137 2.14 13.75 -9.52
C LEU A 137 1.65 14.85 -8.59
N ILE A 138 0.59 14.61 -7.81
CA ILE A 138 0.09 15.59 -6.82
C ILE A 138 1.09 15.77 -5.68
N ALA A 139 1.76 14.70 -5.21
CA ALA A 139 2.79 14.75 -4.18
C ALA A 139 4.04 15.56 -4.59
N ALA A 140 4.25 15.81 -5.87
CA ALA A 140 5.31 16.69 -6.35
C ALA A 140 5.06 18.18 -6.00
N ASP A 141 3.81 18.58 -5.70
CA ASP A 141 3.50 19.94 -5.24
C ASP A 141 4.15 20.20 -3.87
N PRO A 142 5.11 21.15 -3.78
CA PRO A 142 5.79 21.44 -2.52
C PRO A 142 4.90 22.09 -1.45
N ALA A 143 3.67 22.49 -1.79
CA ALA A 143 2.68 22.98 -0.83
C ALA A 143 1.93 21.81 -0.12
N LEU A 144 2.04 20.60 -0.63
CA LEU A 144 1.40 19.42 -0.07
C LEU A 144 2.41 18.54 0.67
N ARG A 145 1.91 17.80 1.65
CA ARG A 145 2.67 16.78 2.36
C ARG A 145 2.22 15.39 1.87
N TYR A 146 3.17 14.56 1.54
CA TYR A 146 2.96 13.15 1.27
C TYR A 146 3.69 12.28 2.29
N LEU A 147 3.39 10.99 2.32
CA LEU A 147 4.04 9.99 3.14
C LEU A 147 5.16 9.33 2.31
N PRO A 148 6.46 9.67 2.50
CA PRO A 148 7.52 8.96 1.81
C PRO A 148 7.67 7.54 2.35
N TYR A 149 8.11 6.60 1.53
CA TYR A 149 8.17 5.17 1.88
C TYR A 149 8.98 4.91 3.15
N TRP A 150 10.17 5.50 3.27
CA TRP A 150 10.98 5.33 4.48
C TRP A 150 10.26 5.80 5.76
N GLU A 151 9.45 6.85 5.68
CA GLU A 151 8.70 7.39 6.82
C GLU A 151 7.47 6.51 7.15
N SER A 152 6.88 5.88 6.13
CA SER A 152 5.79 4.93 6.34
C SER A 152 6.24 3.67 7.07
N MET A 153 7.49 3.24 6.81
CA MET A 153 8.10 2.06 7.44
C MET A 153 8.48 2.31 8.90
N GLU A 154 9.02 3.50 9.21
CA GLU A 154 9.43 3.90 10.56
C GLU A 154 8.96 5.34 10.84
N PRO A 155 7.67 5.54 11.23
CA PRO A 155 7.10 6.87 11.46
C PRO A 155 7.81 7.66 12.56
N VAL A 156 8.16 6.99 13.66
CA VAL A 156 8.83 7.58 14.81
C VAL A 156 10.28 7.11 14.87
N ALA A 157 11.19 8.06 15.02
CA ALA A 157 12.63 7.76 15.08
C ALA A 157 12.99 6.90 16.31
N THR A 158 14.03 6.09 16.16
CA THR A 158 14.68 5.42 17.29
C THR A 158 15.28 6.48 18.22
N PRO A 159 15.12 6.37 19.54
CA PRO A 159 15.79 7.26 20.49
C PRO A 159 17.30 7.30 20.23
N GLY A 160 17.85 8.52 20.13
CA GLY A 160 19.26 8.74 19.80
C GLY A 160 19.59 8.78 18.30
N GLU A 161 18.62 8.57 17.42
CA GLU A 161 18.75 8.69 15.96
C GLU A 161 17.84 9.83 15.43
N PRO A 162 18.13 11.11 15.70
CA PRO A 162 17.28 12.21 15.28
C PRO A 162 17.36 12.46 13.77
N ASP A 163 18.47 12.05 13.12
CA ASP A 163 18.66 12.18 11.67
C ASP A 163 17.81 11.14 10.93
N PRO A 164 16.94 11.55 10.00
CA PRO A 164 16.18 10.65 9.13
C PRO A 164 17.05 9.69 8.30
N GLN A 165 18.33 9.98 8.10
CA GLN A 165 19.21 9.20 7.23
C GLN A 165 19.31 7.73 7.65
N ALA A 166 19.41 7.43 8.94
CA ALA A 166 19.47 6.04 9.41
C ALA A 166 18.21 5.23 9.02
N ARG A 167 17.00 5.84 9.10
CA ARG A 167 15.74 5.22 8.66
C ARG A 167 15.69 5.03 7.14
N ARG A 168 16.19 6.00 6.40
CA ARG A 168 16.31 5.94 4.93
C ARG A 168 17.25 4.82 4.49
N ASP A 169 18.37 4.65 5.17
CA ASP A 169 19.34 3.60 4.89
C ASP A 169 18.75 2.20 5.17
N ARG A 170 18.01 2.02 6.26
CA ARG A 170 17.28 0.77 6.55
C ARG A 170 16.22 0.48 5.49
N CYS A 171 15.47 1.49 5.08
CA CYS A 171 14.49 1.37 3.99
C CYS A 171 15.19 0.98 2.67
N ALA A 172 16.33 1.58 2.35
CA ALA A 172 17.11 1.24 1.15
C ALA A 172 17.59 -0.22 1.14
N VAL A 173 18.02 -0.75 2.29
CA VAL A 173 18.38 -2.17 2.44
C VAL A 173 17.19 -3.10 2.16
N GLY A 174 16.00 -2.76 2.67
CA GLY A 174 14.78 -3.51 2.37
C GLY A 174 14.42 -3.49 0.89
N LEU A 175 14.54 -2.32 0.24
CA LEU A 175 14.30 -2.19 -1.21
C LEU A 175 15.34 -2.95 -2.04
N ASP A 176 16.60 -3.00 -1.61
CA ASP A 176 17.64 -3.75 -2.29
C ASP A 176 17.36 -5.25 -2.28
N LEU A 177 16.87 -5.79 -1.14
CA LEU A 177 16.37 -7.17 -1.06
C LEU A 177 15.26 -7.45 -2.09
N ILE A 178 14.28 -6.57 -2.17
CA ILE A 178 13.15 -6.69 -3.11
C ILE A 178 13.65 -6.63 -4.55
N ASN A 179 14.44 -5.61 -4.91
CA ASN A 179 14.93 -5.39 -6.27
C ASN A 179 15.87 -6.49 -6.74
N THR A 180 16.71 -7.02 -5.82
CA THR A 180 17.65 -8.11 -6.14
C THR A 180 16.91 -9.44 -6.29
N SER A 181 15.89 -9.71 -5.47
CA SER A 181 15.12 -10.96 -5.52
C SER A 181 14.04 -10.94 -6.61
N MET A 182 13.52 -9.76 -6.95
CA MET A 182 12.41 -9.56 -7.88
C MET A 182 12.73 -8.46 -8.92
N PRO A 183 13.70 -8.64 -9.83
CA PRO A 183 14.17 -7.58 -10.73
C PRO A 183 13.10 -7.04 -11.67
N GLU A 184 12.05 -7.82 -11.97
CA GLU A 184 10.97 -7.41 -12.86
C GLU A 184 9.80 -6.72 -12.14
N PHE A 185 9.81 -6.69 -10.78
CA PHE A 185 8.74 -6.09 -9.99
C PHE A 185 8.56 -4.60 -10.28
N LYS A 186 9.66 -3.87 -10.51
CA LYS A 186 9.65 -2.45 -10.86
C LYS A 186 8.91 -2.10 -12.15
N ARG A 187 8.67 -3.08 -13.05
CA ARG A 187 7.84 -2.89 -14.26
C ARG A 187 6.34 -2.76 -13.92
N MET A 188 5.95 -3.30 -12.78
CA MET A 188 4.58 -3.31 -12.27
C MET A 188 4.38 -2.32 -11.13
N HIS A 189 5.36 -2.23 -10.23
CA HIS A 189 5.35 -1.34 -9.07
C HIS A 189 6.76 -0.83 -8.79
N ASP A 190 7.02 0.40 -9.21
CA ASP A 190 8.30 1.05 -9.02
C ASP A 190 8.34 1.71 -7.64
N MET A 191 9.30 1.31 -6.82
CA MET A 191 9.46 1.77 -5.44
C MET A 191 10.85 2.39 -5.24
N THR A 192 10.87 3.55 -4.60
CA THR A 192 12.09 4.24 -4.16
C THR A 192 11.95 4.62 -2.69
N VAL A 193 13.06 4.97 -2.03
CA VAL A 193 13.03 5.39 -0.62
C VAL A 193 12.07 6.57 -0.38
N ASP A 194 11.98 7.48 -1.34
CA ASP A 194 11.23 8.74 -1.22
C ASP A 194 9.93 8.80 -2.03
N HIS A 195 9.50 7.71 -2.71
CA HIS A 195 8.24 7.79 -3.44
C HIS A 195 7.07 8.02 -2.48
N ALA A 196 6.02 8.68 -2.97
CA ALA A 196 4.78 8.84 -2.22
C ALA A 196 4.14 7.46 -1.99
N HIS A 197 4.11 7.03 -0.72
CA HIS A 197 3.64 5.70 -0.33
C HIS A 197 2.22 5.73 0.24
N GLU A 198 1.63 4.57 0.30
CA GLU A 198 0.25 4.37 0.76
C GLU A 198 0.18 4.33 2.29
N GLU A 199 -0.82 5.02 2.86
CA GLU A 199 -1.08 4.99 4.30
C GLU A 199 -1.64 3.66 4.80
N ILE A 200 -1.89 2.70 3.94
CA ILE A 200 -2.14 1.30 4.32
C ILE A 200 -1.01 0.75 5.20
N GLN A 201 0.22 1.25 5.00
CA GLN A 201 1.37 0.90 5.82
C GLN A 201 1.18 1.35 7.27
N LEU A 202 0.53 2.51 7.49
CA LEU A 202 0.25 3.01 8.83
C LEU A 202 -0.89 2.24 9.52
N LEU A 203 -1.87 1.75 8.76
CA LEU A 203 -2.92 0.85 9.26
C LEU A 203 -2.32 -0.46 9.80
N GLY A 204 -1.21 -0.92 9.22
CA GLY A 204 -0.45 -2.06 9.72
C GLY A 204 0.01 -1.91 11.18
N ASN A 205 0.23 -0.68 11.68
CA ASN A 205 0.62 -0.43 13.08
C ASN A 205 -0.52 -0.74 14.08
N ASP A 206 -1.76 -0.85 13.61
CA ASP A 206 -2.91 -1.35 14.36
C ASP A 206 -3.28 -2.80 13.98
N ILE A 207 -2.40 -3.49 13.29
CA ILE A 207 -2.61 -4.84 12.76
C ILE A 207 -3.93 -4.92 12.00
N SER A 208 -4.22 -3.90 11.20
CA SER A 208 -5.44 -3.83 10.39
C SER A 208 -5.10 -3.53 8.94
N GLY A 209 -5.97 -3.99 8.03
CA GLY A 209 -5.90 -3.66 6.61
C GLY A 209 -5.41 -4.78 5.71
N MET A 210 -5.61 -4.57 4.42
CA MET A 210 -5.22 -5.51 3.36
C MET A 210 -3.70 -5.54 3.08
N LEU A 211 -2.89 -4.76 3.80
CA LEU A 211 -1.43 -4.75 3.65
C LEU A 211 -0.82 -6.15 3.72
N PHE A 212 -1.25 -6.93 4.71
CA PHE A 212 -0.73 -8.28 4.95
C PHE A 212 -1.15 -9.26 3.85
N GLU A 213 -2.36 -9.08 3.30
CA GLU A 213 -2.85 -9.86 2.15
C GLU A 213 -2.04 -9.61 0.87
N CYS A 214 -1.48 -8.40 0.70
CA CYS A 214 -0.61 -8.09 -0.43
C CYS A 214 0.70 -8.89 -0.41
N SER A 215 1.13 -9.35 0.76
CA SER A 215 2.38 -10.09 0.94
C SER A 215 2.17 -11.60 1.14
N TYR A 216 1.01 -11.99 1.69
CA TYR A 216 0.74 -13.38 2.09
C TYR A 216 -0.68 -13.79 1.71
N TYR A 217 -0.91 -15.07 1.49
CA TYR A 217 -2.24 -15.64 1.29
C TYR A 217 -2.92 -15.84 2.66
N LEU A 218 -3.93 -15.01 2.99
CA LEU A 218 -4.51 -14.90 4.34
C LEU A 218 -6.05 -14.84 4.32
N PRO A 219 -6.76 -15.82 3.79
CA PRO A 219 -8.21 -15.75 3.66
C PRO A 219 -8.95 -15.65 5.01
N THR A 220 -8.47 -16.30 6.08
CA THR A 220 -9.08 -16.20 7.41
C THR A 220 -8.92 -14.79 8.00
N PHE A 221 -7.74 -14.20 7.88
CA PHE A 221 -7.50 -12.83 8.32
C PHE A 221 -8.34 -11.82 7.51
N ALA A 222 -8.43 -11.98 6.19
CA ALA A 222 -9.27 -11.14 5.33
C ALA A 222 -10.76 -11.24 5.70
N GLN A 223 -11.24 -12.43 6.04
CA GLN A 223 -12.61 -12.63 6.49
C GLN A 223 -12.88 -11.94 7.82
N HIS A 224 -11.94 -12.05 8.76
CA HIS A 224 -12.01 -11.34 10.05
C HIS A 224 -12.03 -9.81 9.82
N TYR A 225 -11.09 -9.30 9.02
CA TYR A 225 -11.01 -7.88 8.68
C TYR A 225 -12.35 -7.35 8.12
N LYS A 226 -12.94 -8.04 7.15
CA LYS A 226 -14.21 -7.63 6.51
C LYS A 226 -15.42 -7.71 7.45
N ALA A 227 -15.36 -8.56 8.47
CA ALA A 227 -16.46 -8.74 9.43
C ALA A 227 -16.49 -7.67 10.54
N HIS A 228 -15.45 -6.83 10.66
CA HIS A 228 -15.32 -5.86 11.76
C HIS A 228 -15.28 -4.43 11.24
N ASP A 229 -15.84 -3.51 12.05
CA ASP A 229 -15.77 -2.08 11.80
C ASP A 229 -14.31 -1.59 11.90
N GLN A 230 -13.86 -0.85 10.88
CA GLN A 230 -12.50 -0.35 10.77
C GLN A 230 -12.33 1.10 11.29
N THR A 231 -13.37 1.72 11.83
CA THR A 231 -13.34 3.12 12.28
C THR A 231 -12.24 3.37 13.31
N ALA A 232 -12.04 2.46 14.26
CA ALA A 232 -11.00 2.58 15.28
C ALA A 232 -9.58 2.53 14.67
N SER A 233 -9.35 1.65 13.69
CA SER A 233 -8.06 1.53 12.99
C SER A 233 -7.77 2.75 12.11
N TYR A 234 -8.79 3.33 11.47
CA TYR A 234 -8.66 4.59 10.74
C TYR A 234 -8.36 5.77 11.68
N ALA A 235 -8.99 5.81 12.85
CA ALA A 235 -8.65 6.79 13.89
C ALA A 235 -7.19 6.62 14.36
N TYR A 236 -6.71 5.40 14.52
CA TYR A 236 -5.31 5.12 14.86
C TYR A 236 -4.34 5.56 13.77
N MET A 237 -4.68 5.33 12.50
CA MET A 237 -3.92 5.86 11.35
C MET A 237 -3.85 7.40 11.40
N LYS A 238 -4.96 8.08 11.68
CA LYS A 238 -4.97 9.55 11.84
C LYS A 238 -4.05 10.01 12.96
N ARG A 239 -4.02 9.33 14.12
CA ARG A 239 -3.06 9.64 15.20
C ARG A 239 -1.61 9.51 14.74
N THR A 240 -1.31 8.53 13.88
CA THR A 240 0.03 8.41 13.29
C THR A 240 0.34 9.57 12.35
N LEU A 241 -0.61 10.02 11.53
CA LEU A 241 -0.44 11.20 10.66
C LEU A 241 -0.26 12.49 11.49
N GLN A 242 -0.97 12.64 12.60
CA GLN A 242 -0.81 13.76 13.54
C GLN A 242 0.60 13.78 14.13
N ALA A 243 1.12 12.64 14.57
CA ALA A 243 2.49 12.51 15.06
C ALA A 243 3.52 12.87 13.98
N LEU A 244 3.34 12.39 12.76
CA LEU A 244 4.20 12.69 11.63
C LEU A 244 4.19 14.19 11.27
N GLN A 245 3.02 14.82 11.32
CA GLN A 245 2.89 16.26 11.07
C GLN A 245 3.51 17.09 12.19
N TRP A 246 3.33 16.67 13.46
CA TRP A 246 3.99 17.31 14.61
C TRP A 246 5.51 17.22 14.52
N LEU A 247 6.06 16.06 14.14
CA LEU A 247 7.50 15.81 14.04
C LEU A 247 8.18 16.57 12.89
N ARG A 248 7.50 16.73 11.75
CA ARG A 248 8.15 17.20 10.52
C ARG A 248 7.42 18.34 9.80
N GLY A 249 6.31 18.80 10.35
CA GLY A 249 5.50 19.87 9.73
C GLY A 249 4.72 19.43 8.51
N GLY A 250 4.30 20.40 7.71
CA GLY A 250 3.32 20.26 6.64
C GLY A 250 1.93 20.58 7.17
N THR A 251 1.01 20.94 6.29
CA THR A 251 -0.35 21.34 6.70
C THR A 251 -1.41 20.52 5.99
N ARG A 252 -1.20 20.12 4.75
CA ARG A 252 -2.19 19.43 3.95
C ARG A 252 -1.60 18.17 3.33
N TRP A 253 -2.23 17.04 3.62
CA TRP A 253 -1.78 15.75 3.13
C TRP A 253 -2.39 15.40 1.77
N VAL A 254 -1.59 14.71 0.95
CA VAL A 254 -2.08 13.88 -0.14
C VAL A 254 -1.83 12.41 0.23
N LEU A 255 -2.89 11.62 0.24
CA LEU A 255 -2.93 10.23 0.70
C LEU A 255 -3.49 9.33 -0.40
N LYS A 256 -3.18 8.02 -0.37
CA LYS A 256 -3.70 7.08 -1.35
C LYS A 256 -3.68 5.65 -0.82
N SER A 257 -4.83 4.96 -0.82
CA SER A 257 -4.87 3.52 -0.58
C SER A 257 -6.01 2.83 -1.34
N PRO A 258 -5.79 1.63 -1.91
CA PRO A 258 -6.85 0.85 -2.53
C PRO A 258 -7.89 0.35 -1.52
N GLN A 259 -7.49 0.10 -0.27
CA GLN A 259 -8.37 -0.35 0.80
C GLN A 259 -9.54 0.61 1.06
N HIS A 260 -9.38 1.90 0.79
CA HIS A 260 -10.43 2.88 1.01
C HIS A 260 -11.72 2.58 0.25
N LEU A 261 -11.66 1.88 -0.89
CA LEU A 261 -12.85 1.54 -1.69
C LEU A 261 -13.91 0.75 -0.90
N GLU A 262 -13.51 -0.07 0.05
CA GLU A 262 -14.44 -0.84 0.89
C GLU A 262 -14.68 -0.20 2.27
N GLN A 263 -14.10 0.99 2.54
CA GLN A 263 -14.09 1.63 3.85
C GLN A 263 -14.50 3.12 3.81
N PHE A 264 -15.31 3.55 2.84
CA PHE A 264 -15.75 4.94 2.74
C PHE A 264 -16.43 5.46 4.01
N PRO A 265 -17.25 4.68 4.76
CA PRO A 265 -17.83 5.15 6.03
C PRO A 265 -16.75 5.47 7.07
N ALA A 266 -15.78 4.57 7.31
CA ALA A 266 -14.69 4.79 8.27
C ALA A 266 -13.76 5.94 7.82
N LEU A 267 -13.46 6.02 6.52
CA LEU A 267 -12.64 7.07 5.92
C LEU A 267 -13.29 8.44 6.10
N TYR A 268 -14.57 8.58 5.74
CA TYR A 268 -15.29 9.85 5.86
C TYR A 268 -15.50 10.26 7.33
N ALA A 269 -15.79 9.32 8.21
CA ALA A 269 -15.88 9.61 9.64
C ALA A 269 -14.56 10.14 10.22
N THR A 270 -13.42 9.67 9.69
CA THR A 270 -12.08 10.07 10.13
C THR A 270 -11.62 11.41 9.54
N PHE A 271 -11.97 11.68 8.27
CA PHE A 271 -11.60 12.88 7.52
C PHE A 271 -12.81 13.53 6.84
N PRO A 272 -13.72 14.14 7.62
CA PRO A 272 -15.01 14.66 7.09
C PRO A 272 -14.85 15.90 6.20
N ASP A 273 -13.69 16.52 6.21
CA ASP A 273 -13.33 17.71 5.40
C ASP A 273 -12.40 17.37 4.22
N ALA A 274 -12.12 16.09 3.99
CA ALA A 274 -11.24 15.65 2.91
C ALA A 274 -11.85 15.88 1.52
N THR A 275 -10.96 15.97 0.52
CA THR A 275 -11.34 15.83 -0.90
C THR A 275 -11.01 14.41 -1.33
N PHE A 276 -12.02 13.69 -1.84
CA PHE A 276 -11.89 12.30 -2.25
C PHE A 276 -11.80 12.19 -3.78
N VAL A 277 -10.79 11.49 -4.26
CA VAL A 277 -10.57 11.22 -5.69
C VAL A 277 -10.72 9.71 -5.91
N VAL A 278 -11.82 9.29 -6.50
CA VAL A 278 -12.10 7.87 -6.73
C VAL A 278 -11.72 7.52 -8.17
N THR A 279 -10.74 6.63 -8.35
CA THR A 279 -10.26 6.29 -9.70
C THR A 279 -10.86 5.00 -10.19
N HIS A 280 -11.27 4.99 -11.46
CA HIS A 280 -11.94 3.87 -12.11
C HIS A 280 -11.20 3.43 -13.36
N ARG A 281 -11.21 2.12 -13.63
CA ARG A 281 -10.69 1.50 -14.83
C ARG A 281 -11.40 0.17 -15.07
N ASP A 282 -11.36 -0.35 -16.31
CA ASP A 282 -11.90 -1.68 -16.62
C ASP A 282 -11.35 -2.73 -15.64
N PRO A 283 -12.21 -3.31 -14.77
CA PRO A 283 -11.77 -4.23 -13.73
C PRO A 283 -11.22 -5.55 -14.28
N VAL A 284 -11.51 -5.93 -15.52
CA VAL A 284 -10.91 -7.11 -16.17
C VAL A 284 -9.41 -6.90 -16.37
N GLU A 285 -9.03 -5.73 -16.91
CA GLU A 285 -7.63 -5.35 -17.10
C GLU A 285 -6.89 -5.20 -15.75
N VAL A 286 -7.57 -4.57 -14.78
CA VAL A 286 -7.03 -4.37 -13.43
C VAL A 286 -6.78 -5.70 -12.73
N THR A 287 -7.76 -6.60 -12.70
CA THR A 287 -7.67 -7.90 -12.02
C THR A 287 -6.54 -8.75 -12.60
N ARG A 288 -6.44 -8.81 -13.93
CA ARG A 288 -5.36 -9.53 -14.63
C ARG A 288 -3.98 -9.00 -14.24
N SER A 289 -3.80 -7.69 -14.28
CA SER A 289 -2.53 -7.05 -13.97
C SER A 289 -2.16 -7.18 -12.49
N MET A 290 -3.12 -7.04 -11.59
CA MET A 290 -2.94 -7.16 -10.16
C MET A 290 -2.62 -8.61 -9.77
N ALA A 291 -3.37 -9.59 -10.27
CA ALA A 291 -3.12 -11.01 -10.02
C ALA A 291 -1.72 -11.43 -10.46
N THR A 292 -1.24 -10.96 -11.62
CA THR A 292 0.13 -11.21 -12.07
C THR A 292 1.16 -10.60 -11.11
N MET A 293 0.96 -9.35 -10.69
CA MET A 293 1.87 -8.66 -9.77
C MET A 293 1.98 -9.38 -8.43
N ILE A 294 0.84 -9.75 -7.84
CA ILE A 294 0.82 -10.46 -6.54
C ILE A 294 1.38 -11.88 -6.68
N SER A 295 1.05 -12.60 -7.76
CA SER A 295 1.63 -13.93 -8.00
C SER A 295 3.15 -13.88 -8.17
N TYR A 296 3.67 -12.83 -8.81
CA TYR A 296 5.11 -12.62 -8.91
C TYR A 296 5.73 -12.29 -7.55
N ALA A 297 5.09 -11.46 -6.73
CA ALA A 297 5.58 -11.08 -5.41
C ALA A 297 5.52 -12.24 -4.40
N ALA A 298 4.60 -13.18 -4.56
CA ALA A 298 4.42 -14.34 -3.66
C ALA A 298 5.68 -15.21 -3.53
N ARG A 299 6.62 -15.14 -4.50
CA ARG A 299 7.95 -15.80 -4.41
C ARG A 299 8.77 -15.38 -3.21
N MET A 300 8.49 -14.22 -2.64
CA MET A 300 9.18 -13.77 -1.42
C MET A 300 8.66 -14.48 -0.18
N ALA A 301 7.41 -14.90 -0.18
CA ALA A 301 6.75 -15.53 0.96
C ALA A 301 6.87 -17.07 0.94
N CYS A 302 6.74 -17.69 -0.23
CA CYS A 302 6.73 -19.16 -0.35
C CYS A 302 7.60 -19.64 -1.51
N ASP A 303 8.12 -20.88 -1.39
CA ASP A 303 9.01 -21.46 -2.39
C ASP A 303 8.27 -21.94 -3.64
N GLN A 304 7.00 -22.31 -3.48
CA GLN A 304 6.14 -22.82 -4.55
C GLN A 304 4.78 -22.10 -4.50
N PRO A 305 4.70 -20.83 -4.97
CA PRO A 305 3.45 -20.11 -5.07
C PRO A 305 2.51 -20.79 -6.06
N ASP A 306 1.22 -20.75 -5.76
CA ASP A 306 0.16 -21.20 -6.67
C ASP A 306 -0.52 -19.98 -7.33
N PRO A 307 -0.13 -19.61 -8.56
CA PRO A 307 -0.67 -18.42 -9.23
C PRO A 307 -2.19 -18.49 -9.46
N VAL A 308 -2.73 -19.70 -9.66
CA VAL A 308 -4.17 -19.89 -9.88
C VAL A 308 -4.95 -19.63 -8.59
N LYS A 309 -4.48 -20.19 -7.47
CA LYS A 309 -5.06 -19.97 -6.15
C LYS A 309 -5.00 -18.48 -5.75
N ILE A 310 -3.85 -17.86 -5.94
CA ILE A 310 -3.62 -16.44 -5.66
C ILE A 310 -4.55 -15.57 -6.52
N SER A 311 -4.66 -15.86 -7.81
CA SER A 311 -5.47 -15.07 -8.72
C SER A 311 -6.96 -15.14 -8.41
N LYS A 312 -7.47 -16.33 -8.05
CA LYS A 312 -8.87 -16.49 -7.61
C LYS A 312 -9.14 -15.71 -6.32
N TYR A 313 -8.24 -15.79 -5.34
CA TYR A 313 -8.34 -15.01 -4.12
C TYR A 313 -8.39 -13.50 -4.39
N TRP A 314 -7.53 -13.01 -5.29
CA TRP A 314 -7.48 -11.59 -5.61
C TRP A 314 -8.63 -11.13 -6.51
N LEU A 315 -9.25 -12.03 -7.29
CA LEU A 315 -10.53 -11.75 -7.94
C LEU A 315 -11.64 -11.55 -6.89
N ASP A 316 -11.68 -12.41 -5.85
CA ASP A 316 -12.62 -12.24 -4.74
C ASP A 316 -12.39 -10.92 -4.01
N ARG A 317 -11.13 -10.56 -3.73
CA ARG A 317 -10.79 -9.29 -3.08
C ARG A 317 -11.09 -8.05 -3.94
N ALA A 318 -10.87 -8.13 -5.25
CA ALA A 318 -11.25 -7.05 -6.17
C ALA A 318 -12.77 -6.85 -6.18
N ASP A 319 -13.53 -7.94 -6.18
CA ASP A 319 -14.99 -7.90 -6.10
C ASP A 319 -15.48 -7.29 -4.78
N ASP A 320 -14.88 -7.67 -3.64
CA ASP A 320 -15.18 -7.08 -2.34
C ASP A 320 -14.96 -5.56 -2.34
N LEU A 321 -13.79 -5.10 -2.81
CA LEU A 321 -13.42 -3.68 -2.88
C LEU A 321 -14.36 -2.88 -3.79
N LEU A 322 -14.68 -3.42 -4.97
CA LEU A 322 -15.55 -2.76 -5.94
C LEU A 322 -17.02 -2.79 -5.52
N THR A 323 -17.47 -3.87 -4.87
CA THR A 323 -18.80 -3.95 -4.26
C THR A 323 -18.93 -2.97 -3.09
N GLY A 324 -17.88 -2.83 -2.27
CA GLY A 324 -17.80 -1.81 -1.22
C GLY A 324 -17.92 -0.40 -1.80
N CYS A 325 -17.18 -0.12 -2.87
CA CYS A 325 -17.27 1.15 -3.60
C CYS A 325 -18.69 1.42 -4.12
N LEU A 326 -19.31 0.44 -4.78
CA LEU A 326 -20.69 0.56 -5.27
C LEU A 326 -21.68 0.86 -4.14
N ARG A 327 -21.57 0.11 -3.04
CA ARG A 327 -22.49 0.22 -1.89
C ARG A 327 -22.39 1.58 -1.20
N ASP A 328 -21.18 2.09 -1.01
CA ASP A 328 -20.91 3.20 -0.12
C ASP A 328 -20.46 4.48 -0.85
N ARG A 329 -20.48 4.51 -2.21
CA ARG A 329 -20.04 5.70 -2.97
C ARG A 329 -20.72 7.00 -2.54
N ASP A 330 -22.01 6.91 -2.24
CA ASP A 330 -22.84 8.06 -1.83
C ASP A 330 -22.55 8.56 -0.40
N VAL A 331 -21.76 7.85 0.40
CA VAL A 331 -21.26 8.32 1.70
C VAL A 331 -20.32 9.51 1.51
N LEU A 332 -19.58 9.52 0.39
CA LEU A 332 -18.69 10.64 0.06
C LEU A 332 -19.49 11.78 -0.59
N PRO A 333 -19.53 12.99 0.04
CA PRO A 333 -20.32 14.09 -0.50
C PRO A 333 -19.90 14.49 -1.90
N ALA A 334 -20.86 14.73 -2.80
CA ALA A 334 -20.57 15.16 -4.17
C ALA A 334 -19.77 16.48 -4.25
N ALA A 335 -19.93 17.35 -3.26
CA ALA A 335 -19.16 18.61 -3.17
C ALA A 335 -17.69 18.42 -2.71
N GLN A 336 -17.30 17.19 -2.32
CA GLN A 336 -15.98 16.85 -1.82
C GLN A 336 -15.38 15.65 -2.57
N SER A 337 -16.06 15.08 -3.55
CA SER A 337 -15.58 13.90 -4.24
C SER A 337 -15.72 13.99 -5.76
N VAL A 338 -14.76 13.38 -6.47
CA VAL A 338 -14.75 13.28 -7.93
C VAL A 338 -14.39 11.84 -8.34
N ASP A 339 -15.09 11.34 -9.35
CA ASP A 339 -14.78 10.11 -10.04
C ASP A 339 -13.87 10.40 -11.23
N VAL A 340 -12.75 9.68 -11.33
CA VAL A 340 -11.72 9.85 -12.36
C VAL A 340 -11.55 8.55 -13.13
N ARG A 341 -11.96 8.53 -14.39
CA ARG A 341 -11.72 7.39 -15.28
C ARG A 341 -10.26 7.38 -15.72
N PHE A 342 -9.67 6.19 -15.75
CA PHE A 342 -8.26 6.03 -16.15
C PHE A 342 -8.01 6.57 -17.57
N GLU A 343 -8.90 6.30 -18.50
CA GLU A 343 -8.82 6.72 -19.90
C GLU A 343 -8.83 8.25 -20.02
N ASP A 344 -9.70 8.93 -19.27
CA ASP A 344 -9.79 10.39 -19.25
C ASP A 344 -8.54 11.03 -18.64
N PHE A 345 -8.08 10.46 -17.51
CA PHE A 345 -6.81 10.88 -16.90
C PHE A 345 -5.61 10.71 -17.85
N MET A 346 -5.59 9.58 -18.61
CA MET A 346 -4.53 9.36 -19.59
C MET A 346 -4.60 10.29 -20.80
N ALA A 347 -5.78 10.73 -21.17
CA ALA A 347 -6.00 11.65 -22.28
C ALA A 347 -5.67 13.12 -21.91
N ASP A 348 -5.98 13.51 -20.66
CA ASP A 348 -5.78 14.89 -20.16
C ASP A 348 -5.37 14.88 -18.67
N GLU A 349 -4.06 14.68 -18.41
CA GLU A 349 -3.51 14.72 -17.04
C GLU A 349 -3.66 16.09 -16.41
N ASP A 350 -3.33 17.14 -17.16
CA ASP A 350 -3.32 18.51 -16.64
C ASP A 350 -4.74 18.97 -16.29
N GLY A 351 -5.72 18.67 -17.14
CA GLY A 351 -7.13 18.95 -16.88
C GLY A 351 -7.68 18.19 -15.69
N THR A 352 -7.33 16.91 -15.56
CA THR A 352 -7.73 16.08 -14.40
C THR A 352 -7.16 16.64 -13.09
N VAL A 353 -5.88 16.99 -13.06
CA VAL A 353 -5.24 17.59 -11.88
C VAL A 353 -5.86 18.94 -11.55
N ALA A 354 -6.13 19.79 -12.57
CA ALA A 354 -6.76 21.07 -12.36
C ALA A 354 -8.16 20.95 -11.74
N ALA A 355 -8.97 19.99 -12.20
CA ALA A 355 -10.29 19.73 -11.64
C ALA A 355 -10.23 19.24 -10.17
N ILE A 356 -9.26 18.38 -9.84
CA ILE A 356 -9.02 17.92 -8.46
C ILE A 356 -8.62 19.11 -7.57
N TYR A 357 -7.74 19.98 -8.04
CA TYR A 357 -7.28 21.14 -7.27
C TYR A 357 -8.39 22.17 -7.07
N GLU A 358 -9.23 22.40 -8.08
CA GLU A 358 -10.41 23.26 -7.98
C GLU A 358 -11.38 22.73 -6.91
N LEU A 359 -11.74 21.43 -6.98
CA LEU A 359 -12.61 20.77 -6.01
C LEU A 359 -12.01 20.85 -4.59
N ALA A 360 -10.71 20.61 -4.47
CA ALA A 360 -9.99 20.67 -3.21
C ALA A 360 -9.85 22.12 -2.67
N GLY A 361 -10.06 23.14 -3.51
CA GLY A 361 -9.71 24.51 -3.18
C GLY A 361 -8.22 24.67 -2.89
N GLN A 362 -7.37 23.90 -3.60
CA GLN A 362 -5.93 23.97 -3.55
C GLN A 362 -5.42 24.85 -4.68
N PRO A 363 -4.58 25.87 -4.43
CA PRO A 363 -4.01 26.66 -5.50
C PRO A 363 -3.10 25.82 -6.42
N LEU A 364 -3.39 25.80 -7.72
CA LEU A 364 -2.53 25.19 -8.73
C LEU A 364 -1.66 26.30 -9.36
N ASP A 365 -0.68 26.75 -8.61
CA ASP A 365 0.21 27.83 -9.04
C ASP A 365 1.34 27.34 -9.98
N THR A 366 2.18 28.26 -10.45
CA THR A 366 3.30 27.94 -11.35
C THR A 366 4.30 27.00 -10.70
N ARG A 367 4.56 27.12 -9.40
CA ARG A 367 5.51 26.29 -8.67
C ARG A 367 5.04 24.83 -8.62
N ALA A 368 3.74 24.60 -8.35
CA ALA A 368 3.14 23.27 -8.39
C ALA A 368 3.22 22.65 -9.79
N LYS A 369 2.84 23.43 -10.84
CA LYS A 369 2.91 22.96 -12.24
C LYS A 369 4.33 22.61 -12.68
N ASP A 370 5.30 23.44 -12.35
CA ASP A 370 6.71 23.21 -12.70
C ASP A 370 7.23 21.96 -12.01
N ALA A 371 6.90 21.73 -10.73
CA ALA A 371 7.29 20.55 -9.99
C ALA A 371 6.66 19.25 -10.56
N MET A 372 5.37 19.28 -10.92
CA MET A 372 4.68 18.16 -11.58
C MET A 372 5.30 17.86 -12.96
N THR A 373 5.60 18.91 -13.74
CA THR A 373 6.26 18.75 -15.04
C THR A 373 7.65 18.12 -14.88
N GLN A 374 8.42 18.57 -13.89
CA GLN A 374 9.75 18.01 -13.59
C GLN A 374 9.62 16.53 -13.17
N PHE A 375 8.65 16.21 -12.32
CA PHE A 375 8.38 14.81 -11.93
C PHE A 375 8.10 13.92 -13.15
N CYS A 376 7.28 14.36 -14.11
CA CYS A 376 7.00 13.60 -15.33
C CYS A 376 8.24 13.40 -16.21
N VAL A 377 9.14 14.40 -16.26
CA VAL A 377 10.41 14.28 -17.01
C VAL A 377 11.35 13.26 -16.35
N GLU A 378 11.45 13.26 -15.03
CA GLU A 378 12.33 12.36 -14.27
C GLU A 378 11.77 10.93 -14.18
N HIS A 379 10.44 10.78 -14.25
CA HIS A 379 9.72 9.52 -14.10
C HIS A 379 8.86 9.19 -15.33
N PRO A 380 9.47 9.09 -16.53
CA PRO A 380 8.69 8.83 -17.74
C PRO A 380 7.99 7.47 -17.65
N ARG A 381 6.73 7.45 -18.06
CA ARG A 381 5.92 6.22 -18.08
C ARG A 381 6.59 5.10 -18.86
N GLY A 382 6.52 3.89 -18.31
CA GLY A 382 7.09 2.70 -18.94
C GLY A 382 8.63 2.71 -19.03
N ARG A 383 9.32 3.48 -18.20
CA ARG A 383 10.79 3.55 -18.17
C ARG A 383 11.46 2.20 -17.97
N TYR A 384 10.78 1.27 -17.31
CA TYR A 384 11.27 -0.11 -17.12
C TYR A 384 10.68 -1.12 -18.11
N GLY A 385 9.85 -0.68 -19.07
CA GLY A 385 9.11 -1.55 -19.98
C GLY A 385 7.77 -2.02 -19.37
N ALA A 386 7.19 -3.03 -19.99
CA ALA A 386 5.88 -3.56 -19.59
C ALA A 386 5.98 -5.07 -19.25
N VAL A 387 4.94 -5.60 -18.62
CA VAL A 387 4.72 -7.04 -18.47
C VAL A 387 3.54 -7.42 -19.38
N ASP A 388 3.71 -8.48 -20.14
CA ASP A 388 2.65 -9.10 -20.92
C ASP A 388 1.87 -10.07 -20.03
N TYR A 389 0.65 -9.69 -19.70
CA TYR A 389 -0.20 -10.41 -18.76
C TYR A 389 -0.96 -11.53 -19.47
N GLN A 390 -0.75 -12.79 -19.07
CA GLN A 390 -1.39 -13.96 -19.66
C GLN A 390 -2.45 -14.54 -18.71
N PRO A 391 -3.77 -14.31 -18.97
CA PRO A 391 -4.84 -14.82 -18.11
C PRO A 391 -4.83 -16.33 -17.93
N ALA A 392 -4.42 -17.08 -18.96
CA ALA A 392 -4.33 -18.53 -18.92
C ALA A 392 -3.34 -19.03 -17.84
N ASP A 393 -2.23 -18.32 -17.62
CA ASP A 393 -1.23 -18.69 -16.60
C ASP A 393 -1.76 -18.48 -15.17
N LEU A 394 -2.84 -17.69 -15.04
CA LEU A 394 -3.47 -17.31 -13.78
C LEU A 394 -4.78 -18.08 -13.52
N GLY A 395 -5.25 -18.89 -14.48
CA GLY A 395 -6.54 -19.57 -14.39
C GLY A 395 -7.74 -18.61 -14.34
N LEU A 396 -7.60 -17.40 -14.88
CA LEU A 396 -8.66 -16.40 -14.96
C LEU A 396 -9.33 -16.46 -16.32
N ASP A 397 -10.66 -16.57 -16.32
CA ASP A 397 -11.49 -16.41 -17.49
C ASP A 397 -11.99 -14.96 -17.59
N ALA A 398 -11.72 -14.29 -18.71
CA ALA A 398 -12.06 -12.89 -18.89
C ALA A 398 -13.56 -12.63 -18.87
N ASP A 399 -14.37 -13.56 -19.41
CA ASP A 399 -15.82 -13.44 -19.43
C ASP A 399 -16.40 -13.65 -18.03
N GLU A 400 -15.85 -14.59 -17.25
CA GLU A 400 -16.22 -14.79 -15.84
C GLU A 400 -15.94 -13.51 -15.03
N VAL A 401 -14.73 -12.95 -15.14
CA VAL A 401 -14.35 -11.70 -14.48
C VAL A 401 -15.26 -10.55 -14.88
N ALA A 402 -15.52 -10.38 -16.19
CA ALA A 402 -16.38 -9.32 -16.70
C ALA A 402 -17.84 -9.47 -16.22
N ASN A 403 -18.36 -10.70 -16.18
CA ASN A 403 -19.71 -10.98 -15.69
C ASN A 403 -19.83 -10.71 -14.19
N ARG A 404 -18.85 -11.10 -13.40
CA ARG A 404 -18.82 -10.91 -11.94
C ARG A 404 -18.78 -9.42 -11.59
N LEU A 405 -17.96 -8.63 -12.27
CA LEU A 405 -17.74 -7.21 -11.99
C LEU A 405 -18.61 -6.28 -12.86
N ARG A 406 -19.67 -6.83 -13.50
CA ARG A 406 -20.54 -6.09 -14.43
C ARG A 406 -21.22 -4.88 -13.80
N ALA A 407 -21.69 -4.99 -12.54
CA ALA A 407 -22.39 -3.89 -11.88
C ALA A 407 -21.49 -2.66 -11.74
N TYR A 408 -20.22 -2.87 -11.38
CA TYR A 408 -19.23 -1.79 -11.29
C TYR A 408 -18.90 -1.21 -12.66
N ARG A 409 -18.70 -2.06 -13.68
CA ARG A 409 -18.43 -1.58 -15.06
C ARG A 409 -19.54 -0.68 -15.57
N ASN A 410 -20.78 -1.13 -15.45
CA ASN A 410 -21.95 -0.37 -15.91
C ASN A 410 -22.10 1.00 -15.23
N GLN A 411 -21.61 1.14 -14.00
CA GLN A 411 -21.76 2.40 -13.26
C GLN A 411 -20.59 3.37 -13.50
N PHE A 412 -19.38 2.87 -13.64
CA PHE A 412 -18.19 3.74 -13.59
C PHE A 412 -17.28 3.64 -14.83
N VAL A 413 -17.47 2.64 -15.71
CA VAL A 413 -16.54 2.38 -16.82
C VAL A 413 -17.24 2.44 -18.17
N ASP A 414 -18.34 1.72 -18.32
CA ASP A 414 -19.09 1.67 -19.59
C ASP A 414 -19.93 2.95 -19.74
N ASP A 415 -19.93 3.54 -20.95
CA ASP A 415 -20.71 4.75 -21.29
C ASP A 415 -22.21 4.45 -21.42
#